data_8511fdf3142438f9dae7758c2bdc04b7
#
_entry.id   8511fdf3142438f9dae7758c2bdc04b7
#
_cell.length_a   1.000
_cell.length_b   1.000
_cell.length_c   1.000
_cell.angle_alpha   90.00
_cell.angle_beta   90.00
_cell.angle_gamma   90.00
#
_symmetry.space_group_name_H-M   'P 1'
#
loop_
_entity.id
_entity.type
_entity.pdbx_description
1 polymer ?
#
loop_
_entity_poly.entity_id
_entity_poly.type
_entity_poly.pdbx_seq_one_letter_code
_entity_poly.pdbx_strand_id
1 'polypeptide(L)'
;MDKEKDYFQEDGDLQEILGRFENMLNQLGASFFDVYEFERIIDHYLDSNHFTKAIDAVKFGIDQHPGSATLLMKEAQIYAEKGESSKALEMVRSLEKIEESNNELYMLKGMILNQLGRVNEAESAFDKAVSLSFENLDDILYDIALSFEFVNQYKIALRYLEKAHRRNPKKLNILYDIAYCYDRLHDFDRSIGYYERYLDREPYSENVWYNLGLLYYKKENFQKAVECCDFAIAINDQYASAVFNKANAQANLGEYEEAVKTYKESIQLEPENVLAHCYLGESLEKLEAYSEAIEWYRKSTEIDPSYAEAWYGIAVCYLFMKSYQDALYYAGKAISLDEENPDFWFTLGNVHAHLGAHTDAMKAYAKTTELDPYDDEAWLNLAHLSYLQGETAKAISILKDAYSYTFDIPEVNFYLAAYHYKLHKTDQALKFFEKGLKLDHTAYIAVRKISPDMLDEPRFKDLLKKYFPSWTSRKRN
;
A
#
# COMPACT_ATOMS: atom_id res chain seq x y z
N MET A 1 7.35 0.75 -42.82
CA MET A 1 6.48 0.48 -43.99
C MET A 1 6.39 -1.01 -44.34
N ASP A 2 7.47 -1.78 -44.37
CA ASP A 2 7.35 -3.24 -44.63
C ASP A 2 6.76 -4.02 -43.45
N LYS A 3 7.15 -3.73 -42.23
CA LYS A 3 6.58 -4.37 -41.02
C LYS A 3 5.11 -4.05 -40.76
N GLU A 4 4.63 -2.86 -41.13
CA GLU A 4 3.19 -2.52 -41.01
C GLU A 4 2.35 -3.23 -42.05
N LYS A 5 2.90 -3.47 -43.26
CA LYS A 5 2.22 -4.23 -44.28
C LYS A 5 2.09 -5.71 -43.93
N ASP A 6 3.15 -6.30 -43.34
CA ASP A 6 3.10 -7.68 -42.83
C ASP A 6 2.06 -7.84 -41.72
N TYR A 7 1.97 -6.90 -40.81
CA TYR A 7 1.00 -6.93 -39.69
C TYR A 7 -0.45 -6.85 -40.18
N PHE A 8 -0.77 -5.98 -41.17
CA PHE A 8 -2.11 -5.89 -41.75
C PHE A 8 -2.48 -7.12 -42.61
N GLN A 9 -1.49 -7.82 -43.15
CA GLN A 9 -1.69 -9.02 -43.95
C GLN A 9 -1.95 -10.23 -43.04
N GLU A 10 -1.20 -10.38 -41.94
CA GLU A 10 -1.42 -11.42 -40.94
C GLU A 10 -2.78 -11.29 -40.24
N ASP A 11 -3.22 -10.06 -39.93
CA ASP A 11 -4.52 -9.79 -39.30
C ASP A 11 -5.71 -10.10 -40.27
N GLY A 12 -5.53 -9.80 -41.55
CA GLY A 12 -6.52 -10.13 -42.59
C GLY A 12 -6.70 -11.64 -42.76
N ASP A 13 -5.61 -12.40 -42.78
CA ASP A 13 -5.62 -13.84 -42.86
C ASP A 13 -6.28 -14.51 -41.65
N LEU A 14 -6.02 -13.96 -40.44
CA LEU A 14 -6.66 -14.47 -39.21
C LEU A 14 -8.18 -14.27 -39.22
N GLN A 15 -8.66 -13.10 -39.67
CA GLN A 15 -10.11 -12.82 -39.78
C GLN A 15 -10.81 -13.76 -40.75
N GLU A 16 -10.15 -14.12 -41.86
CA GLU A 16 -10.67 -15.10 -42.81
C GLU A 16 -10.77 -16.50 -42.20
N ILE A 17 -9.71 -16.92 -41.48
CA ILE A 17 -9.65 -18.22 -40.79
C ILE A 17 -10.76 -18.28 -39.73
N LEU A 18 -10.91 -17.23 -38.90
CA LEU A 18 -11.97 -17.15 -37.89
C LEU A 18 -13.35 -17.19 -38.48
N GLY A 19 -13.58 -16.46 -39.59
CA GLY A 19 -14.87 -16.49 -40.30
C GLY A 19 -15.22 -17.89 -40.84
N ARG A 20 -14.26 -18.62 -41.41
CA ARG A 20 -14.42 -20.01 -41.83
C ARG A 20 -14.74 -20.93 -40.65
N PHE A 21 -14.07 -20.76 -39.54
CA PHE A 21 -14.30 -21.55 -38.32
C PHE A 21 -15.66 -21.28 -37.69
N GLU A 22 -16.09 -20.03 -37.56
CA GLU A 22 -17.41 -19.68 -37.04
C GLU A 22 -18.56 -20.18 -37.95
N ASN A 23 -18.37 -20.15 -39.28
CA ASN A 23 -19.30 -20.76 -40.21
C ASN A 23 -19.42 -22.27 -40.00
N MET A 24 -18.32 -22.97 -39.72
CA MET A 24 -18.32 -24.38 -39.41
C MET A 24 -19.06 -24.66 -38.08
N LEU A 25 -18.84 -23.89 -37.04
CA LEU A 25 -19.56 -23.98 -35.76
C LEU A 25 -21.06 -23.82 -35.92
N ASN A 26 -21.49 -22.92 -36.82
CA ASN A 26 -22.90 -22.68 -37.15
C ASN A 26 -23.50 -23.70 -38.12
N GLN A 27 -22.81 -24.79 -38.41
CA GLN A 27 -23.22 -25.85 -39.37
C GLN A 27 -23.46 -25.36 -40.83
N LEU A 28 -22.82 -24.27 -41.20
CA LEU A 28 -22.95 -23.69 -42.56
C LEU A 28 -21.97 -24.30 -43.57
N GLY A 29 -21.25 -25.37 -43.20
CA GLY A 29 -20.34 -26.13 -44.05
C GLY A 29 -19.29 -26.87 -43.26
N ALA A 30 -18.63 -27.87 -43.87
CA ALA A 30 -17.45 -28.55 -43.33
C ALA A 30 -16.21 -27.82 -43.90
N SER A 31 -15.30 -27.39 -43.01
CA SER A 31 -14.02 -26.80 -43.40
C SER A 31 -12.90 -27.64 -42.81
N PHE A 32 -11.85 -27.85 -43.57
CA PHE A 32 -10.60 -28.42 -43.06
C PHE A 32 -9.66 -27.26 -42.72
N PHE A 33 -8.99 -27.40 -41.58
CA PHE A 33 -7.96 -26.47 -41.10
C PHE A 33 -6.70 -27.29 -40.81
N ASP A 34 -5.54 -26.73 -41.07
CA ASP A 34 -4.31 -27.34 -40.62
C ASP A 34 -4.04 -27.05 -39.10
N VAL A 35 -3.02 -27.68 -38.56
CA VAL A 35 -2.68 -27.52 -37.13
C VAL A 35 -2.35 -26.08 -36.79
N TYR A 36 -1.63 -25.36 -37.65
CA TYR A 36 -1.24 -23.99 -37.48
C TYR A 36 -2.44 -23.03 -37.48
N GLU A 37 -3.41 -23.27 -38.39
CA GLU A 37 -4.67 -22.50 -38.40
C GLU A 37 -5.46 -22.70 -37.10
N PHE A 38 -5.52 -23.94 -36.57
CA PHE A 38 -6.15 -24.19 -35.27
C PHE A 38 -5.43 -23.51 -34.12
N GLU A 39 -4.11 -23.51 -34.09
CA GLU A 39 -3.33 -22.78 -33.06
C GLU A 39 -3.69 -21.30 -33.05
N ARG A 40 -3.73 -20.64 -34.21
CA ARG A 40 -4.11 -19.22 -34.33
C ARG A 40 -5.55 -18.96 -33.87
N ILE A 41 -6.48 -19.84 -34.18
CA ILE A 41 -7.89 -19.76 -33.74
C ILE A 41 -7.96 -19.87 -32.23
N ILE A 42 -7.26 -20.85 -31.64
CA ILE A 42 -7.25 -21.12 -30.21
C ILE A 42 -6.62 -19.94 -29.46
N ASP A 43 -5.46 -19.45 -29.90
CA ASP A 43 -4.78 -18.32 -29.28
C ASP A 43 -5.64 -17.05 -29.32
N HIS A 44 -6.28 -16.74 -30.43
CA HIS A 44 -7.22 -15.63 -30.51
C HIS A 44 -8.37 -15.72 -29.51
N TYR A 45 -8.93 -16.91 -29.28
CA TYR A 45 -10.01 -17.09 -28.33
C TYR A 45 -9.50 -17.07 -26.88
N LEU A 46 -8.27 -17.51 -26.63
CA LEU A 46 -7.63 -17.40 -25.32
C LEU A 46 -7.36 -15.93 -24.96
N ASP A 47 -6.75 -15.17 -25.88
CA ASP A 47 -6.45 -13.74 -25.69
C ASP A 47 -7.72 -12.92 -25.42
N SER A 48 -8.83 -13.35 -26.03
CA SER A 48 -10.16 -12.73 -25.85
C SER A 48 -10.95 -13.30 -24.67
N ASN A 49 -10.37 -14.17 -23.85
CA ASN A 49 -11.03 -14.87 -22.73
C ASN A 49 -12.28 -15.69 -23.13
N HIS A 50 -12.37 -16.13 -24.39
CA HIS A 50 -13.48 -16.94 -24.90
C HIS A 50 -13.19 -18.45 -24.75
N PHE A 51 -12.98 -18.94 -23.54
CA PHE A 51 -12.57 -20.32 -23.26
C PHE A 51 -13.46 -21.39 -23.86
N THR A 52 -14.77 -21.16 -23.97
CA THR A 52 -15.71 -22.14 -24.60
C THR A 52 -15.38 -22.33 -26.06
N LYS A 53 -15.20 -21.26 -26.83
CA LYS A 53 -14.83 -21.31 -28.23
C LYS A 53 -13.43 -21.89 -28.45
N ALA A 54 -12.48 -21.59 -27.56
CA ALA A 54 -11.14 -22.18 -27.57
C ALA A 54 -11.19 -23.70 -27.39
N ILE A 55 -12.01 -24.21 -26.44
CA ILE A 55 -12.22 -25.66 -26.23
C ILE A 55 -12.85 -26.31 -27.46
N ASP A 56 -13.84 -25.67 -28.08
CA ASP A 56 -14.47 -26.22 -29.27
C ASP A 56 -13.47 -26.24 -30.43
N ALA A 57 -12.64 -25.21 -30.62
CA ALA A 57 -11.57 -25.19 -31.60
C ALA A 57 -10.58 -26.34 -31.40
N VAL A 58 -10.13 -26.56 -30.18
CA VAL A 58 -9.23 -27.68 -29.84
C VAL A 58 -9.88 -29.03 -30.17
N LYS A 59 -11.14 -29.25 -29.80
CA LYS A 59 -11.85 -30.51 -30.10
C LYS A 59 -11.94 -30.78 -31.57
N PHE A 60 -12.38 -29.79 -32.37
CA PHE A 60 -12.41 -29.90 -33.83
C PHE A 60 -11.03 -30.13 -34.41
N GLY A 61 -10.00 -29.48 -33.85
CA GLY A 61 -8.62 -29.69 -34.25
C GLY A 61 -8.15 -31.11 -33.98
N ILE A 62 -8.39 -31.66 -32.79
CA ILE A 62 -8.05 -33.05 -32.45
C ILE A 62 -8.82 -34.06 -33.30
N ASP A 63 -10.10 -33.79 -33.64
CA ASP A 63 -10.89 -34.65 -34.54
C ASP A 63 -10.29 -34.67 -35.96
N GLN A 64 -9.78 -33.56 -36.46
CA GLN A 64 -9.15 -33.49 -37.79
C GLN A 64 -7.68 -33.97 -37.77
N HIS A 65 -6.98 -33.80 -36.67
CA HIS A 65 -5.56 -34.17 -36.46
C HIS A 65 -5.37 -35.04 -35.24
N PRO A 66 -5.84 -36.30 -35.20
CA PRO A 66 -5.72 -37.18 -34.08
C PRO A 66 -4.24 -37.42 -33.72
N GLY A 67 -3.88 -37.12 -32.48
CA GLY A 67 -2.52 -37.30 -31.99
C GLY A 67 -1.56 -36.11 -32.20
N SER A 68 -2.07 -34.96 -32.63
CA SER A 68 -1.26 -33.73 -32.65
C SER A 68 -0.86 -33.33 -31.21
N ALA A 69 0.40 -33.42 -30.91
CA ALA A 69 0.95 -33.03 -29.59
C ALA A 69 0.69 -31.55 -29.31
N THR A 70 0.81 -30.70 -30.31
CA THR A 70 0.58 -29.24 -30.22
C THR A 70 -0.85 -28.95 -29.78
N LEU A 71 -1.86 -29.57 -30.44
CA LEU A 71 -3.25 -29.34 -30.07
C LEU A 71 -3.58 -29.88 -28.66
N LEU A 72 -2.98 -31.01 -28.28
CA LEU A 72 -3.14 -31.54 -26.92
C LEU A 72 -2.44 -30.66 -25.86
N MET A 73 -1.32 -30.01 -26.20
CA MET A 73 -0.70 -28.99 -25.34
C MET A 73 -1.59 -27.75 -25.20
N LYS A 74 -2.20 -27.28 -26.30
CA LYS A 74 -3.18 -26.18 -26.26
C LYS A 74 -4.40 -26.53 -25.40
N GLU A 75 -4.89 -27.77 -25.47
CA GLU A 75 -5.97 -28.24 -24.58
C GLU A 75 -5.56 -28.16 -23.11
N ALA A 76 -4.35 -28.63 -22.78
CA ALA A 76 -3.83 -28.53 -21.40
C ALA A 76 -3.65 -27.07 -20.97
N GLN A 77 -3.19 -26.17 -21.85
CA GLN A 77 -3.07 -24.73 -21.58
C GLN A 77 -4.45 -24.14 -21.23
N ILE A 78 -5.48 -24.42 -22.04
CA ILE A 78 -6.84 -23.92 -21.77
C ILE A 78 -7.35 -24.37 -20.40
N TYR A 79 -7.12 -25.64 -20.02
CA TYR A 79 -7.52 -26.10 -18.69
C TYR A 79 -6.74 -25.41 -17.57
N ALA A 80 -5.47 -25.11 -17.77
CA ALA A 80 -4.66 -24.37 -16.80
C ALA A 80 -5.19 -22.93 -16.61
N GLU A 81 -5.51 -22.22 -17.70
CA GLU A 81 -6.06 -20.87 -17.67
C GLU A 81 -7.46 -20.79 -17.05
N LYS A 82 -8.27 -21.86 -17.20
CA LYS A 82 -9.55 -22.00 -16.51
C LYS A 82 -9.41 -22.33 -15.01
N GLY A 83 -8.20 -22.49 -14.49
CA GLY A 83 -7.96 -22.91 -13.10
C GLY A 83 -8.07 -24.41 -12.85
N GLU A 84 -8.24 -25.23 -13.90
CA GLU A 84 -8.27 -26.71 -13.82
C GLU A 84 -6.84 -27.28 -13.91
N SER A 85 -5.88 -26.68 -13.21
CA SER A 85 -4.43 -26.97 -13.32
C SER A 85 -4.08 -28.42 -13.00
N SER A 86 -4.84 -29.10 -12.13
CA SER A 86 -4.62 -30.53 -11.84
C SER A 86 -4.88 -31.42 -13.06
N LYS A 87 -5.96 -31.13 -13.80
CA LYS A 87 -6.31 -31.86 -15.05
C LYS A 87 -5.28 -31.55 -16.13
N ALA A 88 -4.90 -30.28 -16.28
CA ALA A 88 -3.86 -29.88 -17.22
C ALA A 88 -2.54 -30.63 -16.95
N LEU A 89 -2.16 -30.79 -15.70
CA LEU A 89 -0.93 -31.51 -15.33
C LEU A 89 -0.99 -33.01 -15.70
N GLU A 90 -2.16 -33.67 -15.56
CA GLU A 90 -2.33 -35.08 -15.98
C GLU A 90 -2.16 -35.23 -17.49
N MET A 91 -2.70 -34.28 -18.28
CA MET A 91 -2.55 -34.27 -19.73
C MET A 91 -1.09 -34.08 -20.14
N VAL A 92 -0.42 -33.09 -19.57
CA VAL A 92 1.00 -32.82 -19.84
C VAL A 92 1.88 -34.02 -19.46
N ARG A 93 1.63 -34.70 -18.34
CA ARG A 93 2.34 -35.92 -17.95
C ARG A 93 2.11 -37.09 -18.92
N SER A 94 0.97 -37.14 -19.58
CA SER A 94 0.72 -38.14 -20.60
C SER A 94 1.48 -37.84 -21.87
N LEU A 95 1.55 -36.57 -22.26
CA LEU A 95 2.33 -36.09 -23.41
C LEU A 95 3.83 -36.24 -23.22
N GLU A 96 4.32 -36.04 -21.99
CA GLU A 96 5.76 -36.17 -21.65
C GLU A 96 6.34 -37.55 -22.01
N LYS A 97 5.50 -38.61 -22.02
CA LYS A 97 5.94 -39.96 -22.39
C LYS A 97 6.17 -40.12 -23.89
N ILE A 98 5.63 -39.21 -24.69
CA ILE A 98 5.68 -39.26 -26.16
C ILE A 98 6.63 -38.19 -26.69
N GLU A 99 6.63 -37.03 -26.06
CA GLU A 99 7.36 -35.81 -26.48
C GLU A 99 8.48 -35.45 -25.50
N GLU A 100 9.39 -36.41 -25.19
CA GLU A 100 10.46 -36.23 -24.20
C GLU A 100 11.47 -35.10 -24.47
N SER A 101 11.53 -34.63 -25.73
CA SER A 101 12.48 -33.60 -26.17
C SER A 101 11.81 -32.27 -26.53
N ASN A 102 10.53 -32.10 -26.20
CA ASN A 102 9.78 -30.89 -26.49
C ASN A 102 9.95 -29.85 -25.36
N ASN A 103 10.67 -28.76 -25.61
CA ASN A 103 10.91 -27.72 -24.63
C ASN A 103 9.63 -26.96 -24.22
N GLU A 104 8.69 -26.74 -25.15
CA GLU A 104 7.43 -26.05 -24.87
C GLU A 104 6.55 -26.85 -23.92
N LEU A 105 6.55 -28.20 -24.04
CA LEU A 105 5.87 -29.08 -23.12
C LEU A 105 6.38 -28.90 -21.67
N TYR A 106 7.70 -28.81 -21.49
CA TYR A 106 8.29 -28.58 -20.17
C TYR A 106 8.08 -27.16 -19.66
N MET A 107 8.00 -26.16 -20.54
CA MET A 107 7.58 -24.80 -20.21
C MET A 107 6.14 -24.82 -19.65
N LEU A 108 5.21 -25.39 -20.39
CA LEU A 108 3.79 -25.52 -19.97
C LEU A 108 3.68 -26.31 -18.66
N LYS A 109 4.43 -27.41 -18.50
CA LYS A 109 4.47 -28.17 -17.26
C LYS A 109 4.93 -27.33 -16.07
N GLY A 110 5.99 -26.54 -16.26
CA GLY A 110 6.51 -25.64 -15.25
C GLY A 110 5.48 -24.59 -14.82
N MET A 111 4.82 -23.96 -15.79
CA MET A 111 3.77 -22.97 -15.54
C MET A 111 2.60 -23.55 -14.74
N ILE A 112 2.11 -24.73 -15.13
CA ILE A 112 1.03 -25.44 -14.44
C ILE A 112 1.45 -25.82 -13.00
N LEU A 113 2.69 -26.27 -12.81
CA LEU A 113 3.21 -26.62 -11.48
C LEU A 113 3.35 -25.38 -10.58
N ASN A 114 3.72 -24.24 -11.14
CA ASN A 114 3.73 -22.97 -10.41
C ASN A 114 2.32 -22.58 -9.94
N GLN A 115 1.32 -22.65 -10.82
CA GLN A 115 -0.07 -22.38 -10.44
C GLN A 115 -0.58 -23.31 -9.31
N LEU A 116 -0.08 -24.55 -9.27
CA LEU A 116 -0.38 -25.52 -8.21
C LEU A 116 0.44 -25.31 -6.93
N GLY A 117 1.31 -24.29 -6.87
CA GLY A 117 2.21 -24.02 -5.75
C GLY A 117 3.36 -25.03 -5.60
N ARG A 118 3.60 -25.88 -6.62
CA ARG A 118 4.63 -26.93 -6.62
C ARG A 118 5.97 -26.39 -7.15
N VAL A 119 6.48 -25.35 -6.49
CA VAL A 119 7.61 -24.52 -6.93
C VAL A 119 8.86 -25.32 -7.31
N ASN A 120 9.27 -26.30 -6.48
CA ASN A 120 10.47 -27.09 -6.74
C ASN A 120 10.35 -27.98 -7.99
N GLU A 121 9.16 -28.51 -8.23
CA GLU A 121 8.89 -29.32 -9.41
C GLU A 121 8.78 -28.44 -10.67
N ALA A 122 8.21 -27.25 -10.52
CA ALA A 122 8.17 -26.26 -11.58
C ALA A 122 9.61 -25.89 -12.01
N GLU A 123 10.47 -25.60 -11.05
CA GLU A 123 11.89 -25.28 -11.33
C GLU A 123 12.58 -26.43 -12.08
N SER A 124 12.36 -27.68 -11.67
CA SER A 124 12.91 -28.86 -12.36
C SER A 124 12.38 -29.00 -13.80
N ALA A 125 11.10 -28.68 -14.03
CA ALA A 125 10.52 -28.70 -15.38
C ALA A 125 11.12 -27.58 -16.27
N PHE A 126 11.26 -26.39 -15.74
CA PHE A 126 11.89 -25.28 -16.44
C PHE A 126 13.38 -25.51 -16.74
N ASP A 127 14.14 -26.09 -15.81
CA ASP A 127 15.53 -26.46 -16.07
C ASP A 127 15.63 -27.50 -17.19
N LYS A 128 14.67 -28.42 -17.29
CA LYS A 128 14.60 -29.34 -18.41
C LYS A 128 14.28 -28.61 -19.71
N ALA A 129 13.32 -27.68 -19.73
CA ALA A 129 13.00 -26.85 -20.89
C ALA A 129 14.25 -26.08 -21.39
N VAL A 130 14.94 -25.42 -20.46
CA VAL A 130 16.20 -24.71 -20.74
C VAL A 130 17.26 -25.63 -21.35
N SER A 131 17.39 -26.87 -20.83
CA SER A 131 18.38 -27.85 -21.34
C SER A 131 18.09 -28.34 -22.75
N LEU A 132 16.84 -28.30 -23.18
CA LEU A 132 16.37 -28.70 -24.50
C LEU A 132 16.37 -27.57 -25.53
N SER A 133 16.53 -26.32 -25.06
CA SER A 133 16.45 -25.14 -25.92
C SER A 133 17.85 -24.71 -26.38
N PHE A 134 18.01 -24.49 -27.68
CA PHE A 134 19.27 -24.09 -28.28
C PHE A 134 19.25 -22.65 -28.80
N GLU A 135 18.05 -22.14 -29.10
CA GLU A 135 17.81 -20.79 -29.63
C GLU A 135 16.96 -19.98 -28.64
N ASN A 136 17.00 -18.65 -28.72
CA ASN A 136 16.18 -17.73 -27.95
C ASN A 136 16.18 -17.98 -26.42
N LEU A 137 17.31 -18.42 -25.89
CA LEU A 137 17.39 -18.85 -24.49
C LEU A 137 17.20 -17.67 -23.51
N ASP A 138 17.45 -16.43 -23.92
CA ASP A 138 17.13 -15.24 -23.14
C ASP A 138 15.59 -15.02 -23.03
N ASP A 139 14.83 -15.30 -24.10
CA ASP A 139 13.36 -15.24 -24.07
C ASP A 139 12.78 -16.32 -23.16
N ILE A 140 13.24 -17.56 -23.29
CA ILE A 140 12.80 -18.67 -22.43
C ILE A 140 13.10 -18.39 -20.94
N LEU A 141 14.28 -17.90 -20.63
CA LEU A 141 14.66 -17.55 -19.25
C LEU A 141 13.79 -16.39 -18.73
N TYR A 142 13.42 -15.47 -19.61
CA TYR A 142 12.53 -14.37 -19.28
C TYR A 142 11.11 -14.88 -19.00
N ASP A 143 10.55 -15.73 -19.85
CA ASP A 143 9.20 -16.31 -19.66
C ASP A 143 9.11 -17.16 -18.39
N ILE A 144 10.17 -17.90 -18.06
CA ILE A 144 10.28 -18.61 -16.79
C ILE A 144 10.22 -17.64 -15.61
N ALA A 145 10.95 -16.53 -15.71
CA ALA A 145 10.93 -15.51 -14.65
C ALA A 145 9.54 -14.93 -14.44
N LEU A 146 8.85 -14.56 -15.52
CA LEU A 146 7.47 -14.07 -15.48
C LEU A 146 6.52 -15.08 -14.83
N SER A 147 6.70 -16.39 -15.12
CA SER A 147 5.92 -17.45 -14.46
C SER A 147 6.14 -17.47 -12.95
N PHE A 148 7.35 -17.22 -12.46
CA PHE A 148 7.64 -17.13 -11.03
C PHE A 148 7.17 -15.81 -10.40
N GLU A 149 7.22 -14.71 -11.14
CA GLU A 149 6.65 -13.43 -10.70
C GLU A 149 5.14 -13.53 -10.46
N PHE A 150 4.43 -14.18 -11.40
CA PHE A 150 2.99 -14.39 -11.30
C PHE A 150 2.57 -15.09 -10.00
N VAL A 151 3.40 -15.99 -9.49
CA VAL A 151 3.17 -16.69 -8.21
C VAL A 151 3.93 -16.05 -7.03
N ASN A 152 4.38 -14.80 -7.16
CA ASN A 152 5.08 -14.02 -6.16
C ASN A 152 6.42 -14.64 -5.67
N GLN A 153 7.05 -15.49 -6.48
CA GLN A 153 8.34 -16.10 -6.19
C GLN A 153 9.52 -15.22 -6.69
N TYR A 154 9.55 -13.97 -6.29
CA TYR A 154 10.46 -12.93 -6.81
C TYR A 154 11.94 -13.28 -6.69
N LYS A 155 12.35 -14.03 -5.63
CA LYS A 155 13.75 -14.47 -5.49
C LYS A 155 14.17 -15.48 -6.58
N ILE A 156 13.21 -16.33 -7.01
CA ILE A 156 13.47 -17.30 -8.08
C ILE A 156 13.44 -16.58 -9.42
N ALA A 157 12.43 -15.73 -9.64
CA ALA A 157 12.33 -14.90 -10.83
C ALA A 157 13.62 -14.12 -11.10
N LEU A 158 14.19 -13.44 -10.10
CA LEU A 158 15.45 -12.72 -10.21
C LEU A 158 16.61 -13.59 -10.71
N ARG A 159 16.72 -14.85 -10.27
CA ARG A 159 17.80 -15.74 -10.76
C ARG A 159 17.69 -16.00 -12.27
N TYR A 160 16.47 -16.12 -12.78
CA TYR A 160 16.24 -16.31 -14.22
C TYR A 160 16.38 -15.01 -14.99
N LEU A 161 15.87 -13.89 -14.48
CA LEU A 161 16.07 -12.55 -15.06
C LEU A 161 17.54 -12.18 -15.18
N GLU A 162 18.34 -12.43 -14.14
CA GLU A 162 19.78 -12.17 -14.18
C GLU A 162 20.50 -13.05 -15.20
N LYS A 163 20.07 -14.31 -15.38
CA LYS A 163 20.60 -15.18 -16.45
C LYS A 163 20.21 -14.63 -17.82
N ALA A 164 18.96 -14.21 -18.01
CA ALA A 164 18.47 -13.61 -19.24
C ALA A 164 19.21 -12.30 -19.55
N HIS A 165 19.39 -11.43 -18.56
CA HIS A 165 20.11 -10.15 -18.69
C HIS A 165 21.58 -10.35 -19.09
N ARG A 166 22.28 -11.35 -18.52
CA ARG A 166 23.66 -11.66 -18.92
C ARG A 166 23.78 -12.09 -20.38
N ARG A 167 22.74 -12.71 -20.95
CA ARG A 167 22.72 -13.13 -22.36
C ARG A 167 22.34 -11.97 -23.28
N ASN A 168 21.34 -11.21 -22.90
CA ASN A 168 20.87 -10.08 -23.66
C ASN A 168 20.78 -8.80 -22.80
N PRO A 169 21.93 -8.12 -22.57
CA PRO A 169 21.95 -6.91 -21.74
C PRO A 169 21.18 -5.73 -22.34
N LYS A 170 20.80 -5.80 -23.63
CA LYS A 170 20.09 -4.71 -24.32
C LYS A 170 18.57 -4.75 -24.13
N LYS A 171 18.02 -5.85 -23.67
CA LYS A 171 16.58 -6.06 -23.55
C LYS A 171 16.05 -5.30 -22.34
N LEU A 172 15.31 -4.21 -22.58
CA LEU A 172 14.88 -3.26 -21.54
C LEU A 172 13.85 -3.83 -20.58
N ASN A 173 12.92 -4.66 -21.09
CA ASN A 173 11.92 -5.29 -20.23
C ASN A 173 12.56 -6.13 -19.11
N ILE A 174 13.69 -6.79 -19.37
CA ILE A 174 14.41 -7.55 -18.32
C ILE A 174 14.90 -6.61 -17.20
N LEU A 175 15.40 -5.41 -17.54
CA LEU A 175 15.82 -4.42 -16.53
C LEU A 175 14.64 -3.95 -15.68
N TYR A 176 13.50 -3.74 -16.33
CA TYR A 176 12.26 -3.33 -15.67
C TYR A 176 11.81 -4.38 -14.64
N ASP A 177 11.76 -5.66 -15.07
CA ASP A 177 11.27 -6.73 -14.20
C ASP A 177 12.28 -7.06 -13.08
N ILE A 178 13.59 -6.94 -13.33
CA ILE A 178 14.58 -7.01 -12.25
C ILE A 178 14.32 -5.91 -11.20
N ALA A 179 14.08 -4.67 -11.64
CA ALA A 179 13.80 -3.57 -10.73
C ALA A 179 12.48 -3.83 -9.95
N TYR A 180 11.44 -4.27 -10.64
CA TYR A 180 10.18 -4.65 -10.02
C TYR A 180 10.35 -5.76 -8.98
N CYS A 181 11.05 -6.83 -9.29
CA CYS A 181 11.33 -7.91 -8.34
C CYS A 181 12.07 -7.41 -7.09
N TYR A 182 13.06 -6.52 -7.24
CA TYR A 182 13.74 -5.92 -6.10
C TYR A 182 12.82 -5.03 -5.25
N ASP A 183 11.90 -4.25 -5.86
CA ASP A 183 10.89 -3.50 -5.11
C ASP A 183 10.00 -4.45 -4.29
N ARG A 184 9.52 -5.54 -4.90
CA ARG A 184 8.68 -6.54 -4.22
C ARG A 184 9.41 -7.26 -3.07
N LEU A 185 10.74 -7.29 -3.12
CA LEU A 185 11.61 -7.83 -2.06
C LEU A 185 12.06 -6.77 -1.05
N HIS A 186 11.56 -5.53 -1.16
CA HIS A 186 11.92 -4.37 -0.33
C HIS A 186 13.40 -3.97 -0.42
N ASP A 187 14.09 -4.35 -1.50
CA ASP A 187 15.45 -3.91 -1.78
C ASP A 187 15.42 -2.70 -2.71
N PHE A 188 15.00 -1.58 -2.13
CA PHE A 188 14.74 -0.35 -2.88
C PHE A 188 15.99 0.21 -3.55
N ASP A 189 17.18 0.05 -2.96
CA ASP A 189 18.42 0.57 -3.54
C ASP A 189 18.78 -0.13 -4.84
N ARG A 190 18.66 -1.45 -4.89
CA ARG A 190 18.89 -2.20 -6.13
C ARG A 190 17.80 -1.93 -7.15
N SER A 191 16.54 -1.85 -6.74
CA SER A 191 15.44 -1.50 -7.62
C SER A 191 15.67 -0.15 -8.31
N ILE A 192 16.01 0.89 -7.55
CA ILE A 192 16.35 2.23 -8.07
C ILE A 192 17.47 2.12 -9.12
N GLY A 193 18.57 1.44 -8.78
CA GLY A 193 19.70 1.33 -9.71
C GLY A 193 19.37 0.62 -11.02
N TYR A 194 18.40 -0.29 -11.05
CA TYR A 194 17.94 -0.92 -12.30
C TYR A 194 16.98 -0.04 -13.10
N TYR A 195 16.06 0.71 -12.45
CA TYR A 195 15.24 1.69 -13.14
C TYR A 195 16.08 2.84 -13.71
N GLU A 196 17.08 3.33 -13.00
CA GLU A 196 18.02 4.34 -13.52
C GLU A 196 18.75 3.83 -14.79
N ARG A 197 19.24 2.58 -14.78
CA ARG A 197 19.85 1.96 -15.98
C ARG A 197 18.85 1.79 -17.13
N TYR A 198 17.59 1.59 -16.84
CA TYR A 198 16.53 1.58 -17.86
C TYR A 198 16.40 2.98 -18.47
N LEU A 199 16.29 4.00 -17.63
CA LEU A 199 16.11 5.41 -18.05
C LEU A 199 17.34 5.98 -18.78
N ASP A 200 18.55 5.48 -18.50
CA ASP A 200 19.75 5.81 -19.28
C ASP A 200 19.60 5.47 -20.77
N ARG A 201 18.72 4.54 -21.11
CA ARG A 201 18.52 4.06 -22.49
C ARG A 201 17.19 4.53 -23.08
N GLU A 202 16.16 4.61 -22.25
CA GLU A 202 14.80 5.01 -22.62
C GLU A 202 14.31 6.09 -21.63
N PRO A 203 14.79 7.35 -21.79
CA PRO A 203 14.50 8.42 -20.84
C PRO A 203 13.06 8.92 -20.89
N TYR A 204 12.29 8.54 -21.90
CA TYR A 204 10.89 8.98 -22.09
C TYR A 204 9.88 7.91 -21.67
N SER A 205 10.21 7.08 -20.70
CA SER A 205 9.29 6.08 -20.14
C SER A 205 8.59 6.63 -18.89
N GLU A 206 7.37 7.15 -19.03
CA GLU A 206 6.58 7.72 -17.93
C GLU A 206 6.36 6.71 -16.80
N ASN A 207 6.11 5.44 -17.14
CA ASN A 207 5.88 4.38 -16.16
C ASN A 207 7.12 4.12 -15.29
N VAL A 208 8.32 4.19 -15.89
CA VAL A 208 9.58 3.95 -15.13
C VAL A 208 9.89 5.14 -14.23
N TRP A 209 9.69 6.37 -14.70
CA TRP A 209 9.80 7.55 -13.86
C TRP A 209 8.82 7.52 -12.69
N TYR A 210 7.58 7.13 -12.94
CA TYR A 210 6.57 6.97 -11.91
C TYR A 210 6.97 5.93 -10.86
N ASN A 211 7.39 4.73 -11.29
CA ASN A 211 7.85 3.68 -10.37
C ASN A 211 9.07 4.11 -9.55
N LEU A 212 10.00 4.83 -10.17
CA LEU A 212 11.15 5.40 -9.48
C LEU A 212 10.71 6.42 -8.42
N GLY A 213 9.72 7.26 -8.73
CA GLY A 213 9.09 8.18 -7.78
C GLY A 213 8.47 7.45 -6.59
N LEU A 214 7.74 6.35 -6.82
CA LEU A 214 7.19 5.53 -5.75
C LEU A 214 8.27 4.92 -4.85
N LEU A 215 9.41 4.50 -5.41
CA LEU A 215 10.53 3.99 -4.62
C LEU A 215 11.16 5.06 -3.74
N TYR A 216 11.35 6.26 -4.27
CA TYR A 216 11.85 7.38 -3.48
C TYR A 216 10.85 7.79 -2.39
N TYR A 217 9.54 7.73 -2.68
CA TYR A 217 8.51 7.96 -1.67
C TYR A 217 8.57 6.92 -0.54
N LYS A 218 8.67 5.62 -0.86
CA LYS A 218 8.84 4.54 0.12
C LYS A 218 10.10 4.70 0.99
N LYS A 219 11.14 5.35 0.46
CA LYS A 219 12.37 5.70 1.18
C LYS A 219 12.29 7.05 1.90
N GLU A 220 11.13 7.66 1.96
CA GLU A 220 10.89 8.98 2.56
C GLU A 220 11.74 10.11 1.91
N ASN A 221 12.26 9.88 0.71
CA ASN A 221 12.93 10.90 -0.07
C ASN A 221 11.92 11.61 -0.96
N PHE A 222 11.04 12.38 -0.31
CA PHE A 222 9.90 13.00 -0.97
C PHE A 222 10.32 14.02 -2.05
N GLN A 223 11.45 14.70 -1.87
CA GLN A 223 11.96 15.63 -2.88
C GLN A 223 12.24 14.92 -4.20
N LYS A 224 12.96 13.81 -4.16
CA LYS A 224 13.22 13.02 -5.38
C LYS A 224 11.95 12.37 -5.92
N ALA A 225 11.00 12.01 -5.07
CA ALA A 225 9.71 11.50 -5.51
C ALA A 225 8.97 12.54 -6.35
N VAL A 226 8.94 13.82 -5.93
CA VAL A 226 8.37 14.95 -6.70
C VAL A 226 9.06 15.07 -8.04
N GLU A 227 10.41 15.11 -8.07
CA GLU A 227 11.19 15.24 -9.31
C GLU A 227 10.88 14.12 -10.32
N CYS A 228 10.79 12.87 -9.86
CA CYS A 228 10.45 11.73 -10.72
C CYS A 228 9.02 11.82 -11.25
N CYS A 229 8.05 12.22 -10.41
CA CYS A 229 6.68 12.45 -10.85
C CYS A 229 6.61 13.60 -11.87
N ASP A 230 7.39 14.66 -11.69
CA ASP A 230 7.47 15.76 -12.67
C ASP A 230 7.94 15.27 -14.05
N PHE A 231 8.93 14.38 -14.10
CA PHE A 231 9.35 13.76 -15.36
C PHE A 231 8.25 12.90 -15.97
N ALA A 232 7.56 12.08 -15.18
CA ALA A 232 6.44 11.27 -15.66
C ALA A 232 5.31 12.14 -16.25
N ILE A 233 4.93 13.22 -15.55
CA ILE A 233 3.89 14.17 -15.98
C ILE A 233 4.33 14.95 -17.22
N ALA A 234 5.61 15.33 -17.32
CA ALA A 234 6.13 16.03 -18.49
C ALA A 234 6.10 15.16 -19.77
N ILE A 235 6.16 13.85 -19.63
CA ILE A 235 6.04 12.89 -20.74
C ILE A 235 4.57 12.62 -21.05
N ASN A 236 3.74 12.46 -20.03
CA ASN A 236 2.30 12.19 -20.15
C ASN A 236 1.53 13.04 -19.14
N ASP A 237 0.97 14.17 -19.60
CA ASP A 237 0.22 15.12 -18.78
C ASP A 237 -1.14 14.59 -18.29
N GLN A 238 -1.61 13.46 -18.84
CA GLN A 238 -2.83 12.77 -18.41
C GLN A 238 -2.56 11.65 -17.39
N TYR A 239 -1.32 11.53 -16.88
CA TYR A 239 -0.96 10.48 -15.95
C TYR A 239 -1.42 10.81 -14.52
N ALA A 240 -2.71 10.64 -14.26
CA ALA A 240 -3.37 11.00 -13.00
C ALA A 240 -2.66 10.45 -11.75
N SER A 241 -2.22 9.18 -11.80
CA SER A 241 -1.51 8.57 -10.67
C SER A 241 -0.17 9.25 -10.36
N ALA A 242 0.54 9.78 -11.35
CA ALA A 242 1.78 10.52 -11.13
C ALA A 242 1.49 11.89 -10.50
N VAL A 243 0.43 12.58 -10.94
CA VAL A 243 -0.02 13.85 -10.35
C VAL A 243 -0.44 13.64 -8.90
N PHE A 244 -1.22 12.59 -8.61
CA PHE A 244 -1.65 12.26 -7.25
C PHE A 244 -0.45 11.97 -6.34
N ASN A 245 0.51 11.13 -6.78
CA ASN A 245 1.67 10.80 -5.95
C ASN A 245 2.64 11.98 -5.78
N LYS A 246 2.73 12.89 -6.75
CA LYS A 246 3.44 14.17 -6.58
C LYS A 246 2.82 14.97 -5.43
N ALA A 247 1.50 15.11 -5.41
CA ALA A 247 0.79 15.82 -4.35
C ALA A 247 1.03 15.18 -2.97
N ASN A 248 1.00 13.84 -2.89
CA ASN A 248 1.33 13.12 -1.66
C ASN A 248 2.76 13.41 -1.18
N ALA A 249 3.73 13.44 -2.09
CA ALA A 249 5.11 13.75 -1.74
C ALA A 249 5.28 15.21 -1.28
N GLN A 250 4.60 16.17 -1.91
CA GLN A 250 4.57 17.58 -1.49
C GLN A 250 3.94 17.76 -0.11
N ALA A 251 2.83 17.07 0.17
CA ALA A 251 2.19 17.10 1.49
C ALA A 251 3.13 16.56 2.59
N ASN A 252 3.86 15.47 2.31
CA ASN A 252 4.86 14.92 3.24
C ASN A 252 6.10 15.81 3.42
N LEU A 253 6.41 16.69 2.45
CA LEU A 253 7.43 17.73 2.61
C LEU A 253 6.93 18.92 3.45
N GLY A 254 5.64 18.98 3.76
CA GLY A 254 4.99 20.11 4.40
C GLY A 254 4.67 21.28 3.43
N GLU A 255 4.79 21.04 2.13
CA GLU A 255 4.48 22.00 1.05
C GLU A 255 2.97 21.97 0.74
N TYR A 256 2.14 22.26 1.77
CA TYR A 256 0.69 22.05 1.68
C TYR A 256 0.00 22.93 0.63
N GLU A 257 0.45 24.16 0.41
CA GLU A 257 -0.10 25.02 -0.62
C GLU A 257 0.11 24.46 -2.04
N GLU A 258 1.28 23.87 -2.29
CA GLU A 258 1.57 23.23 -3.57
C GLU A 258 0.81 21.90 -3.69
N ALA A 259 0.75 21.10 -2.61
CA ALA A 259 -0.03 19.88 -2.57
C ALA A 259 -1.51 20.12 -2.91
N VAL A 260 -2.12 21.17 -2.34
CA VAL A 260 -3.51 21.59 -2.66
C VAL A 260 -3.71 21.87 -4.15
N LYS A 261 -2.77 22.55 -4.80
CA LYS A 261 -2.85 22.79 -6.25
C LYS A 261 -2.76 21.49 -7.04
N THR A 262 -1.77 20.66 -6.70
CA THR A 262 -1.51 19.41 -7.40
C THR A 262 -2.64 18.38 -7.18
N TYR A 263 -3.25 18.29 -5.98
CA TYR A 263 -4.43 17.46 -5.78
C TYR A 263 -5.63 17.94 -6.61
N LYS A 264 -5.84 19.25 -6.75
CA LYS A 264 -6.89 19.79 -7.63
C LYS A 264 -6.68 19.41 -9.09
N GLU A 265 -5.43 19.38 -9.56
CA GLU A 265 -5.08 18.89 -10.90
C GLU A 265 -5.37 17.38 -11.03
N SER A 266 -4.99 16.57 -10.04
CA SER A 266 -5.31 15.14 -10.01
C SER A 266 -6.81 14.87 -10.07
N ILE A 267 -7.62 15.62 -9.32
CA ILE A 267 -9.08 15.52 -9.32
C ILE A 267 -9.69 15.91 -10.67
N GLN A 268 -9.07 16.84 -11.43
CA GLN A 268 -9.53 17.15 -12.79
C GLN A 268 -9.34 15.96 -13.74
N LEU A 269 -8.30 15.17 -13.54
CA LEU A 269 -8.02 13.97 -14.33
C LEU A 269 -8.89 12.78 -13.89
N GLU A 270 -9.05 12.61 -12.58
CA GLU A 270 -9.84 11.53 -11.96
C GLU A 270 -10.84 12.09 -10.93
N PRO A 271 -12.02 12.57 -11.36
CA PRO A 271 -12.99 13.23 -10.47
C PRO A 271 -13.56 12.34 -9.37
N GLU A 272 -13.55 11.03 -9.55
CA GLU A 272 -14.09 10.05 -8.57
C GLU A 272 -13.00 9.47 -7.64
N ASN A 273 -11.80 10.04 -7.61
CA ASN A 273 -10.73 9.58 -6.74
C ASN A 273 -10.98 10.04 -5.29
N VAL A 274 -11.53 9.14 -4.46
CA VAL A 274 -11.87 9.37 -3.04
C VAL A 274 -10.68 9.89 -2.25
N LEU A 275 -9.49 9.28 -2.44
CA LEU A 275 -8.27 9.63 -1.71
C LEU A 275 -7.79 11.04 -2.07
N ALA A 276 -7.86 11.42 -3.34
CA ALA A 276 -7.45 12.76 -3.77
C ALA A 276 -8.30 13.86 -3.11
N HIS A 277 -9.61 13.65 -2.98
CA HIS A 277 -10.49 14.57 -2.27
C HIS A 277 -10.19 14.61 -0.77
N CYS A 278 -9.95 13.47 -0.14
CA CYS A 278 -9.64 13.39 1.28
C CYS A 278 -8.29 14.07 1.59
N TYR A 279 -7.22 13.77 0.85
CA TYR A 279 -5.89 14.33 1.10
C TYR A 279 -5.78 15.81 0.72
N LEU A 280 -6.61 16.27 -0.22
CA LEU A 280 -6.81 17.71 -0.44
C LEU A 280 -7.43 18.36 0.79
N GLY A 281 -8.45 17.74 1.39
CA GLY A 281 -9.05 18.18 2.63
C GLY A 281 -8.04 18.23 3.77
N GLU A 282 -7.20 17.20 3.92
CA GLU A 282 -6.14 17.12 4.92
C GLU A 282 -5.10 18.24 4.73
N SER A 283 -4.65 18.47 3.50
CA SER A 283 -3.70 19.56 3.20
C SER A 283 -4.27 20.93 3.55
N LEU A 284 -5.56 21.16 3.29
CA LEU A 284 -6.27 22.40 3.68
C LEU A 284 -6.44 22.50 5.21
N GLU A 285 -6.65 21.38 5.89
CA GLU A 285 -6.71 21.31 7.37
C GLU A 285 -5.36 21.74 7.98
N LYS A 286 -4.24 21.24 7.44
CA LYS A 286 -2.88 21.66 7.85
C LYS A 286 -2.62 23.15 7.62
N LEU A 287 -3.29 23.75 6.63
CA LEU A 287 -3.28 25.20 6.37
C LEU A 287 -4.32 25.97 7.20
N GLU A 288 -4.99 25.31 8.15
CA GLU A 288 -6.07 25.88 8.98
C GLU A 288 -7.28 26.40 8.18
N ALA A 289 -7.41 26.01 6.91
CA ALA A 289 -8.52 26.38 6.03
C ALA A 289 -9.73 25.43 6.24
N TYR A 290 -10.17 25.29 7.48
CA TYR A 290 -11.13 24.26 7.91
C TYR A 290 -12.42 24.24 7.11
N SER A 291 -12.97 25.40 6.75
CA SER A 291 -14.21 25.46 5.97
C SER A 291 -14.08 24.85 4.58
N GLU A 292 -12.96 25.13 3.89
CA GLU A 292 -12.67 24.54 2.58
C GLU A 292 -12.35 23.05 2.71
N ALA A 293 -11.60 22.65 3.75
CA ALA A 293 -11.29 21.26 4.04
C ALA A 293 -12.56 20.41 4.17
N ILE A 294 -13.58 20.90 4.93
CA ILE A 294 -14.86 20.22 5.08
C ILE A 294 -15.56 20.02 3.73
N GLU A 295 -15.49 20.97 2.81
CA GLU A 295 -16.11 20.83 1.48
C GLU A 295 -15.49 19.68 0.70
N TRP A 296 -14.16 19.53 0.76
CA TRP A 296 -13.45 18.46 0.06
C TRP A 296 -13.61 17.09 0.73
N TYR A 297 -13.58 17.04 2.06
CA TYR A 297 -13.91 15.82 2.80
C TYR A 297 -15.35 15.34 2.50
N ARG A 298 -16.32 16.27 2.38
CA ARG A 298 -17.70 15.92 2.00
C ARG A 298 -17.78 15.31 0.62
N LYS A 299 -17.04 15.85 -0.36
CA LYS A 299 -16.97 15.24 -1.70
C LYS A 299 -16.41 13.82 -1.63
N SER A 300 -15.38 13.59 -0.82
CA SER A 300 -14.86 12.24 -0.57
C SER A 300 -15.95 11.31 -0.01
N THR A 301 -16.74 11.77 0.97
CA THR A 301 -17.85 10.99 1.55
C THR A 301 -19.07 10.83 0.62
N GLU A 302 -19.25 11.70 -0.35
CA GLU A 302 -20.28 11.57 -1.39
C GLU A 302 -19.91 10.49 -2.41
N ILE A 303 -18.61 10.37 -2.75
CA ILE A 303 -18.08 9.34 -3.66
C ILE A 303 -18.07 7.98 -2.94
N ASP A 304 -17.48 7.91 -1.75
CA ASP A 304 -17.47 6.71 -0.91
C ASP A 304 -17.92 7.01 0.53
N PRO A 305 -19.20 6.78 0.85
CA PRO A 305 -19.71 6.97 2.21
C PRO A 305 -19.10 6.04 3.27
N SER A 306 -18.40 4.98 2.86
CA SER A 306 -17.75 4.03 3.77
C SER A 306 -16.32 4.42 4.15
N TYR A 307 -15.75 5.44 3.50
CA TYR A 307 -14.40 5.91 3.78
C TYR A 307 -14.35 6.73 5.07
N ALA A 308 -13.98 6.08 6.17
CA ALA A 308 -14.10 6.61 7.53
C ALA A 308 -13.23 7.85 7.79
N GLU A 309 -12.02 7.91 7.18
CA GLU A 309 -11.06 8.99 7.35
C GLU A 309 -11.61 10.35 6.90
N ALA A 310 -12.45 10.37 5.86
CA ALA A 310 -13.07 11.62 5.42
C ALA A 310 -14.09 12.15 6.44
N TRP A 311 -14.88 11.26 7.07
CA TRP A 311 -15.78 11.64 8.17
C TRP A 311 -15.01 12.14 9.38
N TYR A 312 -13.88 11.47 9.68
CA TYR A 312 -12.98 11.89 10.75
C TYR A 312 -12.36 13.27 10.49
N GLY A 313 -11.87 13.54 9.28
CA GLY A 313 -11.33 14.86 8.90
C GLY A 313 -12.37 15.99 9.08
N ILE A 314 -13.64 15.73 8.74
CA ILE A 314 -14.74 16.67 9.01
C ILE A 314 -14.88 16.93 10.53
N ALA A 315 -14.81 15.86 11.35
CA ALA A 315 -14.93 15.98 12.80
C ALA A 315 -13.78 16.82 13.40
N VAL A 316 -12.56 16.59 12.95
CA VAL A 316 -11.36 17.33 13.35
C VAL A 316 -11.50 18.81 12.98
N CYS A 317 -11.91 19.13 11.76
CA CYS A 317 -12.15 20.51 11.34
C CYS A 317 -13.19 21.21 12.24
N TYR A 318 -14.32 20.57 12.53
CA TYR A 318 -15.32 21.15 13.42
C TYR A 318 -14.84 21.29 14.88
N LEU A 319 -13.99 20.36 15.36
CA LEU A 319 -13.36 20.47 16.67
C LEU A 319 -12.50 21.74 16.76
N PHE A 320 -11.63 22.00 15.77
CA PHE A 320 -10.83 23.22 15.71
C PHE A 320 -11.65 24.49 15.54
N MET A 321 -12.74 24.44 14.80
CA MET A 321 -13.72 25.53 14.68
C MET A 321 -14.55 25.70 15.95
N LYS A 322 -14.38 24.86 16.97
CA LYS A 322 -15.14 24.84 18.24
C LYS A 322 -16.63 24.56 18.05
N SER A 323 -17.02 23.95 16.96
CA SER A 323 -18.39 23.51 16.70
C SER A 323 -18.57 22.07 17.24
N TYR A 324 -18.54 21.93 18.56
CA TYR A 324 -18.40 20.63 19.23
C TYR A 324 -19.58 19.67 18.97
N GLN A 325 -20.78 20.18 18.72
CA GLN A 325 -21.95 19.33 18.41
C GLN A 325 -21.81 18.69 17.02
N ASP A 326 -21.33 19.46 16.02
CA ASP A 326 -21.06 18.92 14.69
C ASP A 326 -19.89 17.95 14.75
N ALA A 327 -18.81 18.29 15.47
CA ALA A 327 -17.67 17.41 15.68
C ALA A 327 -18.11 16.07 16.31
N LEU A 328 -19.02 16.10 17.30
CA LEU A 328 -19.56 14.90 17.93
C LEU A 328 -20.29 14.00 16.92
N TYR A 329 -21.12 14.59 16.07
CA TYR A 329 -21.88 13.85 15.06
C TYR A 329 -20.92 13.14 14.08
N TYR A 330 -19.95 13.89 13.54
CA TYR A 330 -19.04 13.35 12.53
C TYR A 330 -18.02 12.35 13.10
N ALA A 331 -17.52 12.57 14.33
CA ALA A 331 -16.67 11.60 15.02
C ALA A 331 -17.43 10.29 15.29
N GLY A 332 -18.68 10.37 15.73
CA GLY A 332 -19.54 9.20 15.89
C GLY A 332 -19.78 8.46 14.56
N LYS A 333 -19.86 9.19 13.44
CA LYS A 333 -20.00 8.60 12.12
C LYS A 333 -18.72 7.84 11.72
N ALA A 334 -17.54 8.44 11.90
CA ALA A 334 -16.27 7.79 11.62
C ALA A 334 -16.10 6.49 12.43
N ILE A 335 -16.36 6.52 13.73
CA ILE A 335 -16.31 5.34 14.63
C ILE A 335 -17.30 4.26 14.19
N SER A 336 -18.49 4.63 13.70
CA SER A 336 -19.47 3.64 13.22
C SER A 336 -19.00 2.87 11.97
N LEU A 337 -18.01 3.39 11.24
CA LEU A 337 -17.42 2.78 10.05
C LEU A 337 -16.15 1.99 10.39
N ASP A 338 -15.35 2.51 11.32
CA ASP A 338 -14.15 1.84 11.85
C ASP A 338 -14.04 2.10 13.37
N GLU A 339 -14.42 1.11 14.17
CA GLU A 339 -14.36 1.17 15.62
C GLU A 339 -12.98 0.80 16.21
N GLU A 340 -12.08 0.30 15.36
CA GLU A 340 -10.74 -0.12 15.79
C GLU A 340 -9.68 0.98 15.64
N ASN A 341 -10.02 2.12 15.05
CA ASN A 341 -9.10 3.24 14.89
C ASN A 341 -9.01 4.07 16.18
N PRO A 342 -7.86 4.12 16.88
CA PRO A 342 -7.69 4.84 18.15
C PRO A 342 -7.87 6.36 18.01
N ASP A 343 -7.46 6.96 16.87
CA ASP A 343 -7.54 8.41 16.64
C ASP A 343 -8.96 8.93 16.65
N PHE A 344 -9.90 8.10 16.18
CA PHE A 344 -11.33 8.45 16.17
C PHE A 344 -11.88 8.53 17.60
N TRP A 345 -11.51 7.57 18.46
CA TRP A 345 -11.90 7.57 19.86
C TRP A 345 -11.20 8.70 20.64
N PHE A 346 -9.95 8.98 20.37
CA PHE A 346 -9.23 10.09 20.98
C PHE A 346 -9.92 11.42 20.67
N THR A 347 -10.25 11.66 19.39
CA THR A 347 -10.96 12.86 18.95
C THR A 347 -12.35 12.96 19.59
N LEU A 348 -13.09 11.84 19.66
CA LEU A 348 -14.38 11.80 20.36
C LEU A 348 -14.22 12.17 21.84
N GLY A 349 -13.15 11.68 22.50
CA GLY A 349 -12.80 12.04 23.87
C GLY A 349 -12.57 13.54 24.05
N ASN A 350 -11.80 14.15 23.13
CA ASN A 350 -11.55 15.60 23.11
C ASN A 350 -12.86 16.38 22.93
N VAL A 351 -13.74 15.97 22.02
CA VAL A 351 -15.04 16.61 21.80
C VAL A 351 -15.91 16.55 23.05
N HIS A 352 -16.01 15.37 23.69
CA HIS A 352 -16.78 15.22 24.94
C HIS A 352 -16.18 16.05 26.09
N ALA A 353 -14.85 16.12 26.19
CA ALA A 353 -14.20 16.94 27.19
C ALA A 353 -14.52 18.43 27.02
N HIS A 354 -14.53 18.95 25.80
CA HIS A 354 -14.92 20.34 25.50
C HIS A 354 -16.41 20.61 25.76
N LEU A 355 -17.26 19.62 25.59
CA LEU A 355 -18.70 19.70 25.94
C LEU A 355 -18.97 19.57 27.45
N GLY A 356 -17.91 19.30 28.27
CA GLY A 356 -18.08 19.06 29.72
C GLY A 356 -18.66 17.68 30.05
N ALA A 357 -18.81 16.80 29.07
CA ALA A 357 -19.32 15.43 29.23
C ALA A 357 -18.17 14.49 29.69
N HIS A 358 -17.64 14.77 30.91
CA HIS A 358 -16.40 14.11 31.40
C HIS A 358 -16.50 12.59 31.44
N THR A 359 -17.67 12.03 31.79
CA THR A 359 -17.88 10.58 31.84
C THR A 359 -17.73 9.92 30.46
N ASP A 360 -18.26 10.55 29.42
CA ASP A 360 -18.21 10.02 28.06
C ASP A 360 -16.81 10.26 27.45
N ALA A 361 -16.16 11.39 27.77
CA ALA A 361 -14.76 11.61 27.45
C ALA A 361 -13.85 10.52 28.03
N MET A 362 -14.05 10.16 29.31
CA MET A 362 -13.28 9.09 29.94
C MET A 362 -13.48 7.72 29.29
N LYS A 363 -14.71 7.40 28.85
CA LYS A 363 -14.95 6.15 28.10
C LYS A 363 -14.21 6.14 26.76
N ALA A 364 -14.25 7.26 26.06
CA ALA A 364 -13.58 7.40 24.77
C ALA A 364 -12.06 7.28 24.92
N TYR A 365 -11.43 8.01 25.84
CA TYR A 365 -9.99 7.87 26.11
C TYR A 365 -9.60 6.47 26.61
N ALA A 366 -10.47 5.83 27.42
CA ALA A 366 -10.20 4.45 27.83
C ALA A 366 -10.22 3.50 26.63
N LYS A 367 -11.11 3.73 25.64
CA LYS A 367 -11.10 2.95 24.41
C LYS A 367 -9.85 3.22 23.56
N THR A 368 -9.40 4.49 23.50
CA THR A 368 -8.12 4.82 22.85
C THR A 368 -6.97 4.04 23.48
N THR A 369 -6.85 4.06 24.81
CA THR A 369 -5.75 3.35 25.52
C THR A 369 -5.85 1.81 25.42
N GLU A 370 -7.03 1.27 25.16
CA GLU A 370 -7.23 -0.15 24.87
C GLU A 370 -6.70 -0.51 23.46
N LEU A 371 -6.99 0.34 22.46
CA LEU A 371 -6.61 0.14 21.06
C LEU A 371 -5.14 0.49 20.81
N ASP A 372 -4.67 1.60 21.37
CA ASP A 372 -3.28 2.01 21.36
C ASP A 372 -2.76 2.30 22.79
N PRO A 373 -2.14 1.31 23.44
CA PRO A 373 -1.57 1.49 24.76
C PRO A 373 -0.36 2.43 24.82
N TYR A 374 0.21 2.83 23.68
CA TYR A 374 1.35 3.75 23.60
C TYR A 374 0.93 5.21 23.45
N ASP A 375 -0.35 5.52 23.28
CA ASP A 375 -0.87 6.89 23.27
C ASP A 375 -0.82 7.49 24.69
N ASP A 376 0.25 8.23 24.97
CA ASP A 376 0.48 8.89 26.26
C ASP A 376 -0.52 10.02 26.54
N GLU A 377 -0.97 10.75 25.51
CA GLU A 377 -1.98 11.80 25.65
C GLU A 377 -3.33 11.25 26.11
N ALA A 378 -3.76 10.12 25.58
CA ALA A 378 -5.00 9.47 26.00
C ALA A 378 -4.93 9.05 27.49
N TRP A 379 -3.80 8.46 27.92
CA TRP A 379 -3.60 8.12 29.33
C TRP A 379 -3.60 9.35 30.23
N LEU A 380 -2.90 10.41 29.84
CA LEU A 380 -2.85 11.67 30.60
C LEU A 380 -4.23 12.32 30.74
N ASN A 381 -4.99 12.37 29.63
CA ASN A 381 -6.33 12.94 29.61
C ASN A 381 -7.31 12.12 30.46
N LEU A 382 -7.26 10.78 30.36
CA LEU A 382 -8.08 9.87 31.17
C LEU A 382 -7.79 10.05 32.67
N ALA A 383 -6.52 10.08 33.05
CA ALA A 383 -6.11 10.28 34.42
C ALA A 383 -6.49 11.68 34.94
N HIS A 384 -6.34 12.71 34.10
CA HIS A 384 -6.68 14.08 34.48
C HIS A 384 -8.19 14.25 34.74
N LEU A 385 -9.04 13.67 33.89
CA LEU A 385 -10.49 13.69 34.11
C LEU A 385 -10.87 12.94 35.39
N SER A 386 -10.24 11.80 35.71
CA SER A 386 -10.46 11.10 36.97
C SER A 386 -10.05 11.97 38.17
N TYR A 387 -8.95 12.72 38.07
CA TYR A 387 -8.54 13.68 39.11
C TYR A 387 -9.58 14.81 39.28
N LEU A 388 -10.07 15.38 38.20
CA LEU A 388 -11.10 16.45 38.23
C LEU A 388 -12.42 15.99 38.89
N GLN A 389 -12.73 14.70 38.79
CA GLN A 389 -13.87 14.09 39.50
C GLN A 389 -13.60 13.82 40.98
N GLY A 390 -12.40 14.18 41.52
CA GLY A 390 -11.99 13.93 42.87
C GLY A 390 -11.42 12.53 43.13
N GLU A 391 -11.29 11.69 42.10
CA GLU A 391 -10.83 10.30 42.16
C GLU A 391 -9.28 10.24 42.04
N THR A 392 -8.52 11.01 42.83
CA THR A 392 -7.06 11.12 42.69
C THR A 392 -6.35 9.77 42.79
N ALA A 393 -6.85 8.85 43.60
CA ALA A 393 -6.25 7.51 43.73
C ALA A 393 -6.43 6.70 42.42
N LYS A 394 -7.56 6.83 41.75
CA LYS A 394 -7.82 6.22 40.46
C LYS A 394 -6.96 6.84 39.36
N ALA A 395 -6.80 8.16 39.35
CA ALA A 395 -5.88 8.85 38.44
C ALA A 395 -4.45 8.30 38.54
N ILE A 396 -3.97 8.06 39.76
CA ILE A 396 -2.65 7.42 39.99
C ILE A 396 -2.63 5.98 39.48
N SER A 397 -3.69 5.21 39.67
CA SER A 397 -3.78 3.83 39.13
C SER A 397 -3.69 3.83 37.62
N ILE A 398 -4.45 4.68 36.93
CA ILE A 398 -4.44 4.82 35.47
C ILE A 398 -3.03 5.13 34.97
N LEU A 399 -2.33 6.09 35.58
CA LEU A 399 -0.96 6.42 35.16
C LEU A 399 0.06 5.34 35.52
N LYS A 400 -0.22 4.48 36.51
CA LYS A 400 0.63 3.31 36.79
C LYS A 400 0.43 2.21 35.74
N ASP A 401 -0.78 2.03 35.25
CA ASP A 401 -1.06 1.10 34.16
C ASP A 401 -0.38 1.61 32.86
N ALA A 402 -0.51 2.89 32.57
CA ALA A 402 0.20 3.56 31.47
C ALA A 402 1.73 3.40 31.56
N TYR A 403 2.28 3.42 32.77
CA TYR A 403 3.71 3.41 33.00
C TYR A 403 4.43 2.16 32.44
N SER A 404 3.71 1.06 32.25
CA SER A 404 4.25 -0.15 31.62
C SER A 404 4.54 0.04 30.11
N TYR A 405 3.89 1.01 29.48
CA TYR A 405 4.03 1.35 28.06
C TYR A 405 4.78 2.66 27.83
N THR A 406 4.57 3.64 28.75
CA THR A 406 5.00 5.05 28.60
C THR A 406 5.96 5.50 29.71
N PHE A 407 6.81 4.60 30.26
CA PHE A 407 7.68 4.88 31.40
C PHE A 407 8.76 5.94 31.14
N ASP A 408 9.13 6.15 29.89
CA ASP A 408 10.10 7.15 29.45
C ASP A 408 9.48 8.52 29.12
N ILE A 409 8.16 8.68 29.29
CA ILE A 409 7.46 9.94 29.05
C ILE A 409 7.57 10.84 30.29
N PRO A 410 8.18 12.04 30.16
CA PRO A 410 8.36 12.96 31.28
C PRO A 410 7.05 13.38 31.93
N GLU A 411 6.02 13.69 31.11
CA GLU A 411 4.70 14.17 31.52
C GLU A 411 4.01 13.18 32.45
N VAL A 412 4.05 11.88 32.17
CA VAL A 412 3.47 10.84 33.03
C VAL A 412 4.08 10.89 34.42
N ASN A 413 5.40 11.07 34.52
CA ASN A 413 6.11 11.19 35.80
C ASN A 413 5.71 12.48 36.53
N PHE A 414 5.54 13.59 35.83
CA PHE A 414 5.11 14.84 36.42
C PHE A 414 3.65 14.81 36.90
N TYR A 415 2.75 14.18 36.17
CA TYR A 415 1.39 13.98 36.63
C TYR A 415 1.32 13.07 37.85
N LEU A 416 2.07 11.96 37.86
CA LEU A 416 2.20 11.11 39.08
C LEU A 416 2.73 11.90 40.28
N ALA A 417 3.74 12.73 40.06
CA ALA A 417 4.27 13.59 41.13
C ALA A 417 3.20 14.53 41.68
N ALA A 418 2.46 15.21 40.79
CA ALA A 418 1.41 16.14 41.21
C ALA A 418 0.27 15.44 41.96
N TYR A 419 -0.19 14.27 41.48
CA TYR A 419 -1.26 13.52 42.17
C TYR A 419 -0.82 12.93 43.49
N HIS A 420 0.42 12.44 43.60
CA HIS A 420 0.99 12.01 44.92
C HIS A 420 1.10 13.19 45.87
N TYR A 421 1.49 14.37 45.40
CA TYR A 421 1.55 15.58 46.22
C TYR A 421 0.16 15.99 46.75
N LYS A 422 -0.88 15.96 45.91
CA LYS A 422 -2.28 16.21 46.31
C LYS A 422 -2.82 15.21 47.34
N LEU A 423 -2.25 14.01 47.39
CA LEU A 423 -2.54 13.02 48.45
C LEU A 423 -1.61 13.14 49.65
N HIS A 424 -0.86 14.25 49.82
CA HIS A 424 0.13 14.48 50.91
C HIS A 424 1.23 13.41 50.97
N LYS A 425 1.54 12.73 49.89
CA LYS A 425 2.61 11.72 49.79
C LYS A 425 3.88 12.35 49.19
N THR A 426 4.42 13.35 49.88
CA THR A 426 5.49 14.23 49.35
C THR A 426 6.75 13.46 48.92
N ASP A 427 7.15 12.40 49.64
CA ASP A 427 8.34 11.63 49.25
C ASP A 427 8.16 10.86 47.95
N GLN A 428 6.96 10.33 47.69
CA GLN A 428 6.63 9.71 46.41
C GLN A 428 6.57 10.76 45.30
N ALA A 429 5.97 11.91 45.60
CA ALA A 429 5.92 13.03 44.66
C ALA A 429 7.33 13.47 44.23
N LEU A 430 8.26 13.63 45.18
CA LEU A 430 9.66 13.98 44.89
C LEU A 430 10.35 12.94 44.01
N LYS A 431 10.13 11.65 44.28
CA LYS A 431 10.72 10.56 43.51
C LYS A 431 10.30 10.62 42.04
N PHE A 432 8.99 10.78 41.78
CA PHE A 432 8.48 10.89 40.39
C PHE A 432 8.89 12.22 39.76
N PHE A 433 8.89 13.32 40.51
CA PHE A 433 9.30 14.62 40.00
C PHE A 433 10.80 14.60 39.58
N GLU A 434 11.69 14.05 40.42
CA GLU A 434 13.10 13.90 40.06
C GLU A 434 13.28 13.00 38.83
N LYS A 435 12.44 11.96 38.66
CA LYS A 435 12.48 11.08 37.50
C LYS A 435 12.09 11.81 36.23
N GLY A 436 11.02 12.61 36.26
CA GLY A 436 10.61 13.46 35.16
C GLY A 436 11.70 14.46 34.74
N LEU A 437 12.35 15.12 35.75
CA LEU A 437 13.44 16.07 35.48
C LEU A 437 14.67 15.42 34.84
N LYS A 438 14.94 14.15 35.12
CA LYS A 438 16.03 13.40 34.47
C LYS A 438 15.76 13.11 33.01
N LEU A 439 14.49 12.91 32.64
CA LEU A 439 14.05 12.66 31.27
C LEU A 439 14.01 13.97 30.47
N ASP A 440 13.20 14.92 30.91
CA ASP A 440 13.16 16.27 30.39
C ASP A 440 12.85 17.30 31.48
N HIS A 441 13.82 18.12 31.76
CA HIS A 441 13.69 19.16 32.79
C HIS A 441 12.73 20.30 32.38
N THR A 442 12.39 20.46 31.11
CA THR A 442 11.49 21.53 30.63
C THR A 442 10.01 21.15 30.78
N ALA A 443 9.69 19.88 30.71
CA ALA A 443 8.32 19.34 30.76
C ALA A 443 7.68 19.50 32.18
N TYR A 444 8.41 19.93 33.22
CA TYR A 444 7.84 20.19 34.58
C TYR A 444 6.66 21.18 34.53
N ILE A 445 6.55 21.97 33.46
CA ILE A 445 5.44 22.93 33.28
C ILE A 445 4.09 22.22 33.35
N ALA A 446 4.00 20.95 33.01
CA ALA A 446 2.81 20.12 33.14
C ALA A 446 2.24 20.12 34.58
N VAL A 447 3.10 20.17 35.58
CA VAL A 447 2.68 20.23 37.00
C VAL A 447 1.88 21.47 37.31
N ARG A 448 2.13 22.60 36.64
CA ARG A 448 1.41 23.86 36.87
C ARG A 448 -0.11 23.76 36.62
N LYS A 449 -0.50 22.88 35.72
CA LYS A 449 -1.92 22.65 35.40
C LYS A 449 -2.66 21.95 36.56
N ILE A 450 -1.96 21.13 37.35
CA ILE A 450 -2.56 20.28 38.38
C ILE A 450 -2.28 20.81 39.79
N SER A 451 -1.04 21.18 40.08
CA SER A 451 -0.56 21.54 41.40
C SER A 451 0.55 22.61 41.36
N PRO A 452 0.20 23.87 41.04
CA PRO A 452 1.18 24.94 41.02
C PRO A 452 1.84 25.17 42.38
N ASP A 453 1.13 24.93 43.49
CA ASP A 453 1.55 24.99 44.85
C ASP A 453 2.72 24.05 45.18
N MET A 454 2.80 22.90 44.55
CA MET A 454 3.90 21.96 44.67
C MET A 454 5.26 22.58 44.28
N LEU A 455 5.28 23.41 43.27
CA LEU A 455 6.47 24.07 42.78
C LEU A 455 6.97 25.21 43.72
N ASP A 456 6.15 25.64 44.69
CA ASP A 456 6.50 26.62 45.69
C ASP A 456 7.20 26.00 46.93
N GLU A 457 7.10 24.69 47.09
CA GLU A 457 7.76 23.97 48.19
C GLU A 457 9.28 23.91 48.01
N PRO A 458 10.09 24.17 49.07
CA PRO A 458 11.56 24.23 48.97
C PRO A 458 12.21 23.00 48.34
N ARG A 459 11.74 21.79 48.69
CA ARG A 459 12.30 20.51 48.21
C ARG A 459 12.19 20.34 46.69
N PHE A 460 11.09 20.80 46.09
CA PHE A 460 10.91 20.76 44.61
C PHE A 460 11.71 21.86 43.91
N LYS A 461 11.81 23.05 44.54
CA LYS A 461 12.68 24.14 44.04
C LYS A 461 14.16 23.71 44.02
N ASP A 462 14.62 22.98 45.01
CA ASP A 462 15.99 22.49 45.05
C ASP A 462 16.25 21.44 43.95
N LEU A 463 15.31 20.58 43.69
CA LEU A 463 15.40 19.66 42.56
C LEU A 463 15.41 20.42 41.20
N LEU A 464 14.56 21.43 41.02
CA LEU A 464 14.58 22.27 39.83
C LEU A 464 15.93 22.94 39.61
N LYS A 465 16.51 23.55 40.67
CA LYS A 465 17.85 24.16 40.58
C LYS A 465 18.93 23.14 40.25
N LYS A 466 18.83 21.92 40.80
CA LYS A 466 19.79 20.83 40.55
C LYS A 466 19.81 20.39 39.08
N TYR A 467 18.65 20.21 38.48
CA TYR A 467 18.51 19.70 37.09
C TYR A 467 18.34 20.76 36.04
N PHE A 468 17.99 21.99 36.44
CA PHE A 468 17.80 23.14 35.57
C PHE A 468 18.51 24.39 36.20
N PRO A 469 19.85 24.48 36.12
CA PRO A 469 20.62 25.56 36.75
C PRO A 469 20.24 26.97 36.32
N SER A 470 19.75 27.15 35.12
CA SER A 470 19.23 28.44 34.60
C SER A 470 17.80 28.77 35.08
N TRP A 471 17.18 27.86 35.88
CA TRP A 471 15.86 28.10 36.43
C TRP A 471 15.91 29.22 37.45
N THR A 472 15.39 30.36 37.15
CA THR A 472 15.11 31.45 38.07
C THR A 472 13.64 31.44 38.39
N SER A 473 13.27 31.62 39.64
CA SER A 473 11.89 31.78 40.07
C SER A 473 11.33 33.06 39.39
N ARG A 474 10.96 32.98 38.10
CA ARG A 474 10.27 34.10 37.46
C ARG A 474 9.02 34.37 38.29
N LYS A 475 9.02 35.53 38.94
CA LYS A 475 7.85 36.07 39.61
C LYS A 475 6.66 36.04 38.67
N ARG A 476 5.51 35.64 39.23
CA ARG A 476 4.19 35.72 38.63
C ARG A 476 4.02 37.05 37.88
N ASN A 477 3.72 36.98 36.58
CA ASN A 477 2.90 37.96 35.92
C ASN A 477 1.72 37.18 35.32
#